data_edc61b525107550c64facdd1e196d287
#
_entry.id   edc61b525107550c64facdd1e196d287
#
_cell.length_a   1.000
_cell.length_b   1.000
_cell.length_c   1.000
_cell.angle_alpha   90.00
_cell.angle_beta   90.00
_cell.angle_gamma   90.00
#
_symmetry.space_group_name_H-M   'P 1'
#
loop_
_entity.id
_entity.type
_entity.pdbx_description
1 polymer ?
#
loop_
_entity_poly.entity_id
_entity_poly.type
_entity_poly.pdbx_seq_one_letter_code
_entity_poly.pdbx_strand_id
1 'polypeptide(L)'
;TTHNHQHHGHNHAHGHVHTNNKKVLLISFIIIGLFMIVEIIGGFVANSLALLSDGFHMLSDTISLGVALVAFIYAEKNATQTKTYGYKRFEVLAALFNGVTLFIISIMIIIEAIRRFFAPPEVQSQEMFIISMVGLIVNVIVAVLMFRGGDTSHNLNMRGAFLHVLGDLFGSIGAIVAALLIWGFNFTVADPIASILVSLICLLYTSLV
;
A
#
# COMPACT_ATOMS: atom_id res chain seq x y z
N THR A 1 -36.77 -40.12 35.28
CA THR A 1 -35.41 -39.63 34.95
C THR A 1 -35.52 -38.64 33.82
N THR A 2 -35.70 -37.39 34.16
CA THR A 2 -35.78 -36.23 33.24
C THR A 2 -34.36 -35.70 32.99
N HIS A 3 -33.86 -35.85 31.77
CA HIS A 3 -32.63 -35.21 31.31
C HIS A 3 -32.89 -33.76 30.90
N ASN A 4 -32.33 -32.85 31.70
CA ASN A 4 -32.39 -31.42 31.49
C ASN A 4 -31.22 -31.03 30.55
N HIS A 5 -31.47 -30.76 29.27
CA HIS A 5 -30.48 -30.22 28.33
C HIS A 5 -30.42 -28.70 28.49
N GLN A 6 -29.37 -28.25 29.18
CA GLN A 6 -29.00 -26.83 29.20
C GLN A 6 -28.42 -26.46 27.82
N HIS A 7 -29.16 -25.68 27.05
CA HIS A 7 -28.66 -24.98 25.87
C HIS A 7 -27.74 -23.84 26.30
N HIS A 8 -26.42 -24.03 26.21
CA HIS A 8 -25.48 -22.93 26.24
C HIS A 8 -25.65 -22.09 25.01
N GLY A 9 -26.28 -20.92 25.14
CA GLY A 9 -26.35 -19.90 24.11
C GLY A 9 -24.94 -19.33 23.86
N HIS A 10 -24.32 -19.73 22.76
CA HIS A 10 -23.15 -19.06 22.24
C HIS A 10 -23.56 -17.70 21.66
N ASN A 11 -23.37 -16.67 22.47
CA ASN A 11 -23.53 -15.28 22.07
C ASN A 11 -22.40 -14.95 21.07
N HIS A 12 -22.69 -14.98 19.79
CA HIS A 12 -21.76 -14.62 18.74
C HIS A 12 -21.58 -13.09 18.71
N ALA A 13 -20.54 -12.60 19.39
CA ALA A 13 -20.08 -11.21 19.34
C ALA A 13 -19.33 -10.90 18.01
N HIS A 14 -19.66 -11.57 16.90
CA HIS A 14 -18.93 -11.42 15.62
C HIS A 14 -19.32 -10.17 14.81
N GLY A 15 -20.45 -9.51 15.12
CA GLY A 15 -20.94 -8.38 14.30
C GLY A 15 -20.12 -7.08 14.46
N HIS A 16 -19.57 -6.83 15.63
CA HIS A 16 -18.88 -5.55 15.90
C HIS A 16 -17.45 -5.49 15.35
N VAL A 17 -16.73 -6.62 15.30
CA VAL A 17 -15.34 -6.69 14.81
C VAL A 17 -15.28 -6.47 13.29
N HIS A 18 -16.21 -7.07 12.54
CA HIS A 18 -16.28 -6.88 11.08
C HIS A 18 -16.58 -5.44 10.66
N THR A 19 -17.46 -4.75 11.38
CA THR A 19 -17.83 -3.36 11.08
C THR A 19 -16.68 -2.40 11.37
N ASN A 20 -15.91 -2.66 12.42
CA ASN A 20 -14.76 -1.83 12.77
C ASN A 20 -13.63 -1.97 11.74
N ASN A 21 -13.30 -3.19 11.33
CA ASN A 21 -12.31 -3.47 10.31
C ASN A 21 -12.62 -2.77 8.97
N LYS A 22 -13.89 -2.76 8.56
CA LYS A 22 -14.35 -2.09 7.33
C LYS A 22 -14.15 -0.56 7.38
N LYS A 23 -14.49 0.07 8.51
CA LYS A 23 -14.28 1.52 8.71
C LYS A 23 -12.79 1.88 8.67
N VAL A 24 -11.95 1.10 9.35
CA VAL A 24 -10.50 1.31 9.37
C VAL A 24 -9.91 1.17 7.97
N LEU A 25 -10.29 0.14 7.22
CA LEU A 25 -9.87 -0.06 5.84
C LEU A 25 -10.30 1.10 4.92
N LEU A 26 -11.54 1.58 5.05
CA LEU A 26 -12.03 2.69 4.24
C LEU A 26 -11.29 4.00 4.54
N ILE A 27 -11.06 4.31 5.81
CA ILE A 27 -10.32 5.50 6.22
C ILE A 27 -8.88 5.43 5.72
N SER A 28 -8.22 4.28 5.90
CA SER A 28 -6.88 4.04 5.39
C SER A 28 -6.80 4.19 3.87
N PHE A 29 -7.76 3.63 3.13
CA PHE A 29 -7.87 3.76 1.68
C PHE A 29 -7.95 5.22 1.23
N ILE A 30 -8.78 6.03 1.89
CA ILE A 30 -8.93 7.44 1.55
C ILE A 30 -7.63 8.21 1.83
N ILE A 31 -7.02 7.99 2.99
CA ILE A 31 -5.78 8.68 3.39
C ILE A 31 -4.63 8.32 2.44
N ILE A 32 -4.43 7.03 2.19
CA ILE A 32 -3.38 6.53 1.29
C ILE A 32 -3.61 7.04 -0.14
N GLY A 33 -4.86 6.96 -0.63
CA GLY A 33 -5.20 7.41 -1.98
C GLY A 33 -4.98 8.91 -2.20
N LEU A 34 -5.31 9.73 -1.22
CA LEU A 34 -5.04 11.19 -1.28
C LEU A 34 -3.54 11.47 -1.25
N PHE A 35 -2.80 10.79 -0.38
CA PHE A 35 -1.35 11.00 -0.29
C PHE A 35 -0.64 10.50 -1.55
N MET A 36 -1.03 9.37 -2.13
CA MET A 36 -0.52 8.86 -3.41
C MET A 36 -0.57 9.93 -4.51
N ILE A 37 -1.69 10.67 -4.62
CA ILE A 37 -1.82 11.75 -5.61
C ILE A 37 -0.79 12.84 -5.35
N VAL A 38 -0.62 13.24 -4.08
CA VAL A 38 0.39 14.24 -3.68
C VAL A 38 1.79 13.76 -4.03
N GLU A 39 2.10 12.50 -3.80
CA GLU A 39 3.42 11.92 -4.04
C GLU A 39 3.75 11.79 -5.51
N ILE A 40 2.80 11.37 -6.35
CA ILE A 40 2.99 11.33 -7.81
C ILE A 40 3.21 12.75 -8.36
N ILE A 41 2.37 13.72 -8.00
CA ILE A 41 2.53 15.10 -8.45
C ILE A 41 3.86 15.67 -7.93
N GLY A 42 4.17 15.46 -6.67
CA GLY A 42 5.41 15.89 -6.06
C GLY A 42 6.65 15.25 -6.66
N GLY A 43 6.58 13.99 -7.04
CA GLY A 43 7.64 13.29 -7.75
C GLY A 43 7.95 13.90 -9.12
N PHE A 44 6.91 14.31 -9.86
CA PHE A 44 7.11 15.06 -11.10
C PHE A 44 7.68 16.46 -10.87
N VAL A 45 7.18 17.19 -9.88
CA VAL A 45 7.64 18.54 -9.54
C VAL A 45 9.09 18.52 -9.04
N ALA A 46 9.42 17.61 -8.13
CA ALA A 46 10.77 17.46 -7.58
C ALA A 46 11.74 16.77 -8.54
N ASN A 47 11.26 16.24 -9.67
CA ASN A 47 12.02 15.41 -10.61
C ASN A 47 12.71 14.22 -9.91
N SER A 48 12.07 13.68 -8.87
CA SER A 48 12.55 12.56 -8.07
C SER A 48 11.97 11.24 -8.56
N LEU A 49 12.86 10.33 -8.98
CA LEU A 49 12.47 9.00 -9.40
C LEU A 49 12.07 8.12 -8.21
N ALA A 50 12.65 8.35 -7.03
CA ALA A 50 12.28 7.65 -5.80
C ALA A 50 10.84 7.95 -5.38
N LEU A 51 10.41 9.23 -5.41
CA LEU A 51 9.02 9.61 -5.14
C LEU A 51 8.06 9.04 -6.17
N LEU A 52 8.42 9.07 -7.46
CA LEU A 52 7.58 8.49 -8.52
C LEU A 52 7.44 6.98 -8.35
N SER A 53 8.52 6.29 -8.01
CA SER A 53 8.52 4.84 -7.76
C SER A 53 7.59 4.49 -6.61
N ASP A 54 7.68 5.22 -5.49
CA ASP A 54 6.83 5.02 -4.33
C ASP A 54 5.37 5.35 -4.63
N GLY A 55 5.10 6.48 -5.28
CA GLY A 55 3.74 6.89 -5.69
C GLY A 55 3.06 5.89 -6.63
N PHE A 56 3.78 5.33 -7.61
CA PHE A 56 3.23 4.30 -8.50
C PHE A 56 3.02 2.97 -7.76
N HIS A 57 3.86 2.65 -6.78
CA HIS A 57 3.64 1.51 -5.91
C HIS A 57 2.35 1.70 -5.10
N MET A 58 2.19 2.85 -4.44
CA MET A 58 0.97 3.19 -3.71
C MET A 58 -0.29 3.19 -4.60
N LEU A 59 -0.17 3.55 -5.88
CA LEU A 59 -1.27 3.44 -6.84
C LEU A 59 -1.73 1.99 -7.02
N SER A 60 -0.78 1.07 -7.21
CA SER A 60 -1.05 -0.37 -7.30
C SER A 60 -1.79 -0.88 -6.06
N ASP A 61 -1.36 -0.43 -4.89
CA ASP A 61 -1.91 -0.84 -3.61
C ASP A 61 -3.29 -0.28 -3.36
N THR A 62 -3.48 0.98 -3.71
CA THR A 62 -4.78 1.65 -3.65
C THR A 62 -5.79 0.92 -4.54
N ILE A 63 -5.40 0.46 -5.73
CA ILE A 63 -6.25 -0.33 -6.62
C ILE A 63 -6.58 -1.67 -5.96
N SER A 64 -5.59 -2.38 -5.42
CA SER A 64 -5.78 -3.68 -4.75
C SER A 64 -6.70 -3.57 -3.55
N LEU A 65 -6.49 -2.55 -2.71
CA LEU A 65 -7.32 -2.28 -1.54
C LEU A 65 -8.75 -1.87 -1.94
N GLY A 66 -8.89 -1.11 -3.03
CA GLY A 66 -10.18 -0.74 -3.60
C GLY A 66 -10.97 -1.95 -4.09
N VAL A 67 -10.32 -2.87 -4.78
CA VAL A 67 -10.93 -4.14 -5.22
C VAL A 67 -11.37 -4.98 -4.03
N ALA A 68 -10.52 -5.11 -2.99
CA ALA A 68 -10.85 -5.81 -1.77
C ALA A 68 -12.03 -5.18 -1.03
N LEU A 69 -12.09 -3.85 -0.96
CA LEU A 69 -13.19 -3.12 -0.34
C LEU A 69 -14.51 -3.32 -1.10
N VAL A 70 -14.47 -3.25 -2.43
CA VAL A 70 -15.63 -3.52 -3.30
C VAL A 70 -16.11 -4.95 -3.11
N ALA A 71 -15.21 -5.94 -3.11
CA ALA A 71 -15.54 -7.33 -2.87
C ALA A 71 -16.22 -7.52 -1.51
N PHE A 72 -15.73 -6.83 -0.47
CA PHE A 72 -16.30 -6.88 0.88
C PHE A 72 -17.73 -6.30 0.93
N ILE A 73 -17.96 -5.16 0.26
CA ILE A 73 -19.28 -4.51 0.20
C ILE A 73 -20.31 -5.40 -0.53
N TYR A 74 -19.89 -6.05 -1.61
CA TYR A 74 -20.79 -6.92 -2.37
C TYR A 74 -21.04 -8.26 -1.68
N ALA A 75 -20.08 -8.82 -0.97
CA ALA A 75 -20.25 -10.04 -0.18
C ALA A 75 -21.30 -9.86 0.94
N GLU A 76 -21.42 -8.66 1.50
CA GLU A 76 -22.36 -8.32 2.55
C GLU A 76 -23.82 -8.21 2.02
N LYS A 77 -24.00 -7.86 0.73
CA LYS A 77 -25.33 -7.57 0.14
C LYS A 77 -26.08 -8.77 -0.41
N ASN A 78 -25.44 -9.86 -0.80
CA ASN A 78 -26.08 -10.98 -1.50
C ASN A 78 -25.40 -12.33 -1.20
N ALA A 79 -25.80 -12.97 -0.12
CA ALA A 79 -25.55 -14.40 0.11
C ALA A 79 -26.51 -15.27 -0.73
N THR A 80 -26.49 -15.16 -2.04
CA THR A 80 -27.15 -16.10 -2.94
C THR A 80 -26.14 -17.04 -3.56
N GLN A 81 -26.35 -18.35 -3.41
CA GLN A 81 -25.42 -19.43 -3.78
C GLN A 81 -24.94 -19.44 -5.24
N THR A 82 -25.55 -18.67 -6.14
CA THR A 82 -25.25 -18.68 -7.57
C THR A 82 -24.28 -17.57 -8.04
N LYS A 83 -24.01 -16.56 -7.25
CA LYS A 83 -23.18 -15.38 -7.67
C LYS A 83 -21.76 -15.32 -7.10
N THR A 84 -21.41 -16.19 -6.18
CA THR A 84 -20.10 -16.18 -5.50
C THR A 84 -18.95 -16.57 -6.44
N TYR A 85 -19.21 -17.36 -7.48
CA TYR A 85 -18.18 -17.85 -8.41
C TYR A 85 -17.68 -16.79 -9.41
N GLY A 86 -18.52 -15.82 -9.78
CA GLY A 86 -18.14 -14.72 -10.68
C GLY A 86 -17.24 -13.68 -10.03
N TYR A 87 -17.43 -13.39 -8.73
CA TYR A 87 -16.63 -12.42 -7.98
C TYR A 87 -15.20 -12.87 -7.75
N LYS A 88 -14.97 -14.14 -7.42
CA LYS A 88 -13.62 -14.69 -7.26
C LYS A 88 -12.79 -14.59 -8.55
N ARG A 89 -13.42 -14.78 -9.71
CA ARG A 89 -12.73 -14.63 -11.00
C ARG A 89 -12.35 -13.19 -11.29
N PHE A 90 -13.22 -12.23 -10.95
CA PHE A 90 -12.94 -10.81 -11.11
C PHE A 90 -11.79 -10.36 -10.18
N GLU A 91 -11.76 -10.82 -8.94
CA GLU A 91 -10.70 -10.53 -7.98
C GLU A 91 -9.34 -11.07 -8.48
N VAL A 92 -9.29 -12.29 -8.99
CA VAL A 92 -8.08 -12.88 -9.56
C VAL A 92 -7.61 -12.13 -10.80
N LEU A 93 -8.54 -11.74 -11.71
CA LEU A 93 -8.20 -10.95 -12.89
C LEU A 93 -7.68 -9.56 -12.54
N ALA A 94 -8.31 -8.90 -11.56
CA ALA A 94 -7.88 -7.60 -11.08
C ALA A 94 -6.49 -7.69 -10.43
N ALA A 95 -6.23 -8.70 -9.61
CA ALA A 95 -4.93 -8.94 -9.01
C ALA A 95 -3.85 -9.22 -10.07
N LEU A 96 -4.17 -10.05 -11.08
CA LEU A 96 -3.26 -10.33 -12.19
C LEU A 96 -2.94 -9.06 -12.99
N PHE A 97 -3.96 -8.28 -13.36
CA PHE A 97 -3.79 -7.04 -14.09
C PHE A 97 -2.92 -6.04 -13.30
N ASN A 98 -3.19 -5.90 -12.01
CA ASN A 98 -2.41 -5.05 -11.12
C ASN A 98 -0.95 -5.51 -11.02
N GLY A 99 -0.69 -6.81 -10.84
CA GLY A 99 0.66 -7.37 -10.78
C GLY A 99 1.44 -7.17 -12.08
N VAL A 100 0.81 -7.37 -13.24
CA VAL A 100 1.44 -7.14 -14.55
C VAL A 100 1.75 -5.65 -14.74
N THR A 101 0.82 -4.77 -14.39
CA THR A 101 1.03 -3.31 -14.49
C THR A 101 2.18 -2.86 -13.60
N LEU A 102 2.23 -3.32 -12.36
CA LEU A 102 3.31 -3.03 -11.42
C LEU A 102 4.66 -3.55 -11.91
N PHE A 103 4.70 -4.75 -12.47
CA PHE A 103 5.91 -5.32 -13.07
C PHE A 103 6.45 -4.45 -14.22
N ILE A 104 5.57 -4.01 -15.13
CA ILE A 104 5.95 -3.13 -16.25
C ILE A 104 6.48 -1.79 -15.72
N ILE A 105 5.78 -1.16 -14.77
CA ILE A 105 6.19 0.12 -14.17
C ILE A 105 7.55 -0.04 -13.49
N SER A 106 7.77 -1.11 -12.72
CA SER A 106 9.05 -1.37 -12.04
C SER A 106 10.21 -1.51 -13.04
N ILE A 107 10.01 -2.20 -14.16
CA ILE A 107 11.02 -2.29 -15.21
C ILE A 107 11.32 -0.90 -15.80
N MET A 108 10.29 -0.10 -16.09
CA MET A 108 10.48 1.25 -16.61
C MET A 108 11.26 2.14 -15.64
N ILE A 109 10.96 2.06 -14.35
CA ILE A 109 11.67 2.79 -13.29
C ILE A 109 13.13 2.34 -13.21
N ILE A 110 13.40 1.04 -13.26
CA ILE A 110 14.78 0.52 -13.24
C ILE A 110 15.58 1.01 -14.45
N ILE A 111 14.98 0.97 -15.65
CA ILE A 111 15.64 1.49 -16.86
C ILE A 111 15.93 2.99 -16.71
N GLU A 112 14.96 3.78 -16.24
CA GLU A 112 15.16 5.21 -16.03
C GLU A 112 16.19 5.49 -14.93
N ALA A 113 16.21 4.69 -13.86
CA ALA A 113 17.22 4.79 -12.81
C ALA A 113 18.64 4.54 -13.32
N ILE A 114 18.80 3.55 -14.20
CA ILE A 114 20.09 3.27 -14.85
C ILE A 114 20.51 4.44 -15.73
N ARG A 115 19.60 5.03 -16.50
CA ARG A 115 19.88 6.23 -17.31
C ARG A 115 20.32 7.40 -16.45
N ARG A 116 19.62 7.67 -15.33
CA ARG A 116 19.93 8.74 -14.37
C ARG A 116 21.23 8.49 -13.59
N PHE A 117 21.66 7.24 -13.47
CA PHE A 117 22.95 6.91 -12.90
C PHE A 117 24.11 7.45 -13.73
N PHE A 118 24.01 7.37 -15.07
CA PHE A 118 25.04 7.88 -16.00
C PHE A 118 24.89 9.37 -16.33
N ALA A 119 23.68 9.91 -16.22
CA ALA A 119 23.36 11.31 -16.52
C ALA A 119 22.36 11.83 -15.47
N PRO A 120 22.81 12.08 -14.22
CA PRO A 120 21.91 12.46 -13.14
C PRO A 120 21.29 13.84 -13.42
N PRO A 121 19.94 13.94 -13.42
CA PRO A 121 19.25 15.22 -13.55
C PRO A 121 19.33 16.00 -12.24
N GLU A 122 19.03 17.29 -12.30
CA GLU A 122 18.81 18.07 -11.10
C GLU A 122 17.52 17.61 -10.41
N VAL A 123 17.65 17.21 -9.15
CA VAL A 123 16.55 16.82 -8.26
C VAL A 123 16.33 17.94 -7.25
N GLN A 124 15.10 18.37 -7.09
CA GLN A 124 14.73 19.37 -6.09
C GLN A 124 14.67 18.67 -4.71
N SER A 125 15.80 18.63 -4.04
CA SER A 125 16.00 17.86 -2.80
C SER A 125 15.14 18.36 -1.64
N GLN A 126 14.82 19.65 -1.59
CA GLN A 126 13.96 20.22 -0.54
C GLN A 126 12.53 19.74 -0.69
N GLU A 127 11.96 19.82 -1.88
CA GLU A 127 10.61 19.34 -2.18
C GLU A 127 10.52 17.84 -1.95
N MET A 128 11.51 17.10 -2.43
CA MET A 128 11.62 15.66 -2.19
C MET A 128 11.62 15.34 -0.69
N PHE A 129 12.40 16.06 0.11
CA PHE A 129 12.45 15.87 1.56
C PHE A 129 11.11 16.15 2.24
N ILE A 130 10.46 17.27 1.89
CA ILE A 130 9.18 17.66 2.49
C ILE A 130 8.10 16.61 2.19
N ILE A 131 8.00 16.19 0.93
CA ILE A 131 6.98 15.22 0.50
C ILE A 131 7.23 13.86 1.17
N SER A 132 8.48 13.40 1.21
CA SER A 132 8.84 12.14 1.86
C SER A 132 8.58 12.18 3.37
N MET A 133 8.79 13.33 4.01
CA MET A 133 8.50 13.50 5.44
C MET A 133 6.99 13.45 5.70
N VAL A 134 6.19 14.08 4.85
CA VAL A 134 4.72 13.98 4.93
C VAL A 134 4.29 12.53 4.72
N GLY A 135 4.90 11.82 3.75
CA GLY A 135 4.66 10.39 3.50
C GLY A 135 4.94 9.52 4.72
N LEU A 136 6.07 9.74 5.36
CA LEU A 136 6.42 9.03 6.59
C LEU A 136 5.36 9.22 7.66
N ILE A 137 4.91 10.47 7.88
CA ILE A 137 3.87 10.79 8.88
C ILE A 137 2.56 10.11 8.52
N VAL A 138 2.13 10.17 7.26
CA VAL A 138 0.90 9.53 6.78
C VAL A 138 0.96 8.02 6.99
N ASN A 139 2.06 7.37 6.62
CA ASN A 139 2.25 5.94 6.78
C ASN A 139 2.26 5.51 8.24
N VAL A 140 2.87 6.30 9.13
CA VAL A 140 2.82 6.07 10.59
C VAL A 140 1.39 6.18 11.11
N ILE A 141 0.64 7.22 10.69
CA ILE A 141 -0.76 7.39 11.11
C ILE A 141 -1.61 6.19 10.67
N VAL A 142 -1.49 5.76 9.42
CA VAL A 142 -2.23 4.62 8.89
C VAL A 142 -1.83 3.32 9.59
N ALA A 143 -0.53 3.10 9.84
CA ALA A 143 -0.05 1.94 10.59
C ALA A 143 -0.64 1.90 12.01
N VAL A 144 -0.67 3.03 12.71
CA VAL A 144 -1.25 3.13 14.06
C VAL A 144 -2.77 2.93 14.03
N LEU A 145 -3.47 3.48 13.03
CA LEU A 145 -4.91 3.26 12.84
C LEU A 145 -5.23 1.78 12.63
N MET A 146 -4.47 1.10 11.77
CA MET A 146 -4.65 -0.33 11.50
C MET A 146 -4.32 -1.18 12.74
N PHE A 147 -3.26 -0.84 13.45
CA PHE A 147 -2.84 -1.59 14.64
C PHE A 147 -3.82 -1.45 15.82
N ARG A 148 -4.37 -0.24 16.03
CA ARG A 148 -5.30 0.03 17.14
C ARG A 148 -6.76 -0.24 16.82
N GLY A 149 -7.16 -0.02 15.57
CA GLY A 149 -8.56 -0.06 15.15
C GLY A 149 -8.97 -1.34 14.44
N GLY A 150 -8.01 -2.14 13.96
CA GLY A 150 -8.24 -3.39 13.24
C GLY A 150 -7.76 -4.61 14.00
N ASP A 151 -8.38 -5.76 13.73
CA ASP A 151 -7.91 -7.05 14.24
C ASP A 151 -6.83 -7.63 13.32
N THR A 152 -5.58 -7.25 13.57
CA THR A 152 -4.41 -7.73 12.81
C THR A 152 -3.95 -9.13 13.24
N SER A 153 -4.43 -9.63 14.36
CA SER A 153 -4.01 -10.93 14.91
C SER A 153 -4.80 -12.12 14.33
N HIS A 154 -6.09 -11.91 14.06
CA HIS A 154 -7.00 -12.96 13.59
C HIS A 154 -7.48 -12.80 12.15
N ASN A 155 -7.24 -11.64 11.52
CA ASN A 155 -7.69 -11.35 10.16
C ASN A 155 -6.48 -11.23 9.20
N LEU A 156 -6.34 -12.21 8.30
CA LEU A 156 -5.24 -12.25 7.32
C LEU A 156 -5.21 -11.03 6.40
N ASN A 157 -6.36 -10.50 6.01
CA ASN A 157 -6.47 -9.29 5.18
C ASN A 157 -5.92 -8.05 5.91
N MET A 158 -6.27 -7.88 7.18
CA MET A 158 -5.77 -6.77 8.00
C MET A 158 -4.26 -6.89 8.23
N ARG A 159 -3.77 -8.11 8.44
CA ARG A 159 -2.33 -8.37 8.60
C ARG A 159 -1.56 -8.07 7.32
N GLY A 160 -2.08 -8.49 6.17
CA GLY A 160 -1.49 -8.18 4.87
C GLY A 160 -1.42 -6.67 4.61
N ALA A 161 -2.53 -5.96 4.82
CA ALA A 161 -2.59 -4.51 4.68
C ALA A 161 -1.64 -3.77 5.64
N PHE A 162 -1.51 -4.24 6.89
CA PHE A 162 -0.58 -3.66 7.86
C PHE A 162 0.89 -3.86 7.46
N LEU A 163 1.27 -5.08 7.03
CA LEU A 163 2.63 -5.36 6.54
C LEU A 163 2.98 -4.53 5.32
N HIS A 164 1.99 -4.26 4.48
CA HIS A 164 2.12 -3.41 3.32
C HIS A 164 2.44 -1.97 3.71
N VAL A 165 1.66 -1.36 4.61
CA VAL A 165 1.92 -0.01 5.13
C VAL A 165 3.30 0.08 5.79
N LEU A 166 3.79 -0.99 6.41
CA LEU A 166 5.17 -1.04 6.91
C LEU A 166 6.20 -1.00 5.77
N GLY A 167 5.93 -1.64 4.64
CA GLY A 167 6.76 -1.56 3.43
C GLY A 167 6.87 -0.13 2.91
N ASP A 168 5.75 0.59 2.82
CA ASP A 168 5.69 2.00 2.40
C ASP A 168 6.45 2.92 3.36
N LEU A 169 6.42 2.60 4.66
CA LEU A 169 7.18 3.32 5.67
C LEU A 169 8.70 3.22 5.41
N PHE A 170 9.19 2.05 5.02
CA PHE A 170 10.60 1.87 4.63
C PHE A 170 10.93 2.61 3.34
N GLY A 171 10.01 2.67 2.37
CA GLY A 171 10.14 3.46 1.14
C GLY A 171 10.29 4.95 1.44
N SER A 172 9.44 5.50 2.30
CA SER A 172 9.51 6.89 2.74
C SER A 172 10.82 7.23 3.46
N ILE A 173 11.31 6.33 4.33
CA ILE A 173 12.61 6.49 4.98
C ILE A 173 13.74 6.52 3.96
N GLY A 174 13.72 5.63 2.98
CA GLY A 174 14.69 5.59 1.89
C GLY A 174 14.72 6.89 1.08
N ALA A 175 13.55 7.44 0.75
CA ALA A 175 13.42 8.71 0.04
C ALA A 175 13.94 9.90 0.88
N ILE A 176 13.69 9.93 2.19
CA ILE A 176 14.23 10.94 3.11
C ILE A 176 15.74 10.88 3.15
N VAL A 177 16.32 9.69 3.29
CA VAL A 177 17.79 9.52 3.29
C VAL A 177 18.39 9.98 1.97
N ALA A 178 17.80 9.62 0.84
CA ALA A 178 18.24 10.08 -0.47
C ALA A 178 18.16 11.61 -0.60
N ALA A 179 17.07 12.24 -0.17
CA ALA A 179 16.93 13.70 -0.18
C ALA A 179 17.98 14.40 0.66
N LEU A 180 18.31 13.87 1.86
CA LEU A 180 19.35 14.41 2.73
C LEU A 180 20.74 14.26 2.12
N LEU A 181 21.05 13.14 1.46
CA LEU A 181 22.32 12.91 0.77
C LEU A 181 22.48 13.86 -0.42
N ILE A 182 21.42 14.13 -1.16
CA ILE A 182 21.43 15.11 -2.26
C ILE A 182 21.64 16.52 -1.69
N TRP A 183 20.90 16.88 -0.67
CA TRP A 183 20.95 18.23 -0.09
C TRP A 183 22.27 18.55 0.59
N GLY A 184 22.81 17.59 1.39
CA GLY A 184 24.05 17.81 2.16
C GLY A 184 25.35 17.57 1.38
N PHE A 185 25.35 16.61 0.47
CA PHE A 185 26.57 16.15 -0.22
C PHE A 185 26.50 16.28 -1.74
N ASN A 186 25.40 16.82 -2.30
CA ASN A 186 25.18 16.88 -3.76
C ASN A 186 25.27 15.50 -4.45
N PHE A 187 24.96 14.44 -3.71
CA PHE A 187 25.03 13.06 -4.18
C PHE A 187 23.77 12.71 -4.96
N THR A 188 23.64 13.25 -6.18
CA THR A 188 22.44 13.13 -7.04
C THR A 188 22.10 11.69 -7.42
N VAL A 189 23.07 10.77 -7.36
CA VAL A 189 22.88 9.34 -7.63
C VAL A 189 22.07 8.64 -6.52
N ALA A 190 21.90 9.28 -5.36
CA ALA A 190 21.09 8.72 -4.26
C ALA A 190 19.64 8.49 -4.64
N ASP A 191 19.03 9.37 -5.46
CA ASP A 191 17.63 9.22 -5.94
C ASP A 191 17.44 7.96 -6.82
N PRO A 192 18.24 7.73 -7.90
CA PRO A 192 18.17 6.48 -8.65
C PRO A 192 18.42 5.23 -7.82
N ILE A 193 19.37 5.28 -6.87
CA ILE A 193 19.65 4.14 -5.99
C ILE A 193 18.44 3.84 -5.10
N ALA A 194 17.86 4.87 -4.47
CA ALA A 194 16.65 4.71 -3.66
C ALA A 194 15.49 4.16 -4.48
N SER A 195 15.28 4.63 -5.71
CA SER A 195 14.20 4.14 -6.59
C SER A 195 14.37 2.67 -6.99
N ILE A 196 15.60 2.22 -7.25
CA ILE A 196 15.89 0.81 -7.52
C ILE A 196 15.59 -0.04 -6.27
N LEU A 197 16.01 0.40 -5.09
CA LEU A 197 15.76 -0.33 -3.85
C LEU A 197 14.25 -0.46 -3.58
N VAL A 198 13.48 0.62 -3.71
CA VAL A 198 12.02 0.61 -3.55
C VAL A 198 11.39 -0.33 -4.57
N SER A 199 11.77 -0.25 -5.86
CA SER A 199 11.26 -1.11 -6.92
C SER A 199 11.56 -2.59 -6.67
N LEU A 200 12.76 -2.92 -6.19
CA LEU A 200 13.15 -4.29 -5.87
C LEU A 200 12.38 -4.83 -4.66
N ILE A 201 12.21 -4.04 -3.61
CA ILE A 201 11.42 -4.42 -2.43
C ILE A 201 9.97 -4.69 -2.85
N CYS A 202 9.40 -3.82 -3.70
CA CYS A 202 8.07 -3.96 -4.25
C CYS A 202 7.90 -5.26 -5.05
N LEU A 203 8.82 -5.55 -5.98
CA LEU A 203 8.81 -6.79 -6.76
C LEU A 203 8.95 -8.03 -5.90
N LEU A 204 9.83 -7.98 -4.89
CA LEU A 204 10.04 -9.11 -3.98
C LEU A 204 8.78 -9.40 -3.16
N TYR A 205 8.13 -8.34 -2.65
CA TYR A 205 6.89 -8.48 -1.90
C TYR A 205 5.75 -9.03 -2.75
N THR A 206 5.60 -8.54 -3.98
CA THR A 206 4.56 -9.02 -4.92
C THR A 206 4.76 -10.49 -5.31
N SER A 207 5.99 -11.01 -5.28
CA SER A 207 6.29 -12.41 -5.58
C SER A 207 6.07 -13.37 -4.41
N LEU A 208 5.92 -12.84 -3.18
CA LEU A 208 5.75 -13.62 -1.94
C LEU A 208 4.28 -13.71 -1.48
N VAL A 209 3.36 -12.97 -2.09
CA VAL A 209 1.91 -12.96 -1.84
C VAL A 209 1.16 -13.63 -2.98
#